data_a276bc9574f7d865293601e322b7d906
#
_entry.id   a276bc9574f7d865293601e322b7d906
#
_cell.length_a   1.000
_cell.length_b   1.000
_cell.length_c   1.000
_cell.angle_alpha   90.00
_cell.angle_beta   90.00
_cell.angle_gamma   90.00
#
_symmetry.space_group_name_H-M   'P 1'
#
loop_
_entity.id
_entity.type
_entity.pdbx_description
1 polymer ?
#
loop_
_entity_poly.entity_id
_entity_poly.type
_entity_poly.pdbx_seq_one_letter_code
_entity_poly.pdbx_strand_id
1 'polypeptide(L)'
;MPDLSHGNGAGLQALTAAWDKGEMIVLVRHMERCDRSNAACLGPADGITDRAREVAVGLGAQFEHLGLERTDIYNSPLTRTAQTASYMFSKVSSGDGWLFNCKNTMLRDVMAHKVAGRNLVLVTHSECMAQMEQDLKRATPTLGYGASLFVSTDTLNGAPKMLGLIEASDWRSVNLKP
;
A
#
# COMPACT_ATOMS: atom_id res chain seq x y z
N MET A 1 5.84 15.35 -0.99
CA MET A 1 5.05 14.16 -0.56
C MET A 1 4.89 14.22 0.95
N PRO A 2 3.66 14.39 1.47
CA PRO A 2 3.46 14.46 2.92
C PRO A 2 3.74 13.13 3.61
N ASP A 3 4.40 13.21 4.76
CA ASP A 3 4.54 12.09 5.68
C ASP A 3 3.38 12.17 6.67
N LEU A 4 2.46 11.22 6.59
CA LEU A 4 1.24 11.22 7.38
C LEU A 4 1.47 10.83 8.84
N SER A 5 2.63 10.26 9.16
CA SER A 5 2.97 9.83 10.51
C SER A 5 3.56 10.94 11.39
N HIS A 6 3.95 12.05 10.80
CA HIS A 6 4.65 13.13 11.51
C HIS A 6 3.93 14.48 11.37
N GLY A 7 3.24 14.89 12.44
CA GLY A 7 2.66 16.23 12.51
C GLY A 7 1.60 16.57 11.48
N ASN A 8 0.88 15.59 10.96
CA ASN A 8 -0.07 15.77 9.87
C ASN A 8 -1.50 15.32 10.26
N GLY A 9 -2.05 15.96 11.30
CA GLY A 9 -3.38 15.63 11.79
C GLY A 9 -4.48 15.77 10.73
N ALA A 10 -4.41 16.81 9.92
CA ALA A 10 -5.39 17.02 8.83
C ALA A 10 -5.31 15.90 7.78
N GLY A 11 -4.10 15.45 7.45
CA GLY A 11 -3.89 14.34 6.53
C GLY A 11 -4.44 13.03 7.06
N LEU A 12 -4.23 12.76 8.35
CA LEU A 12 -4.77 11.57 9.01
C LEU A 12 -6.30 11.59 9.10
N GLN A 13 -6.89 12.75 9.36
CA GLN A 13 -8.35 12.89 9.34
C GLN A 13 -8.91 12.63 7.94
N ALA A 14 -8.27 13.15 6.91
CA ALA A 14 -8.67 12.91 5.53
C ALA A 14 -8.54 11.42 5.16
N LEU A 15 -7.49 10.76 5.63
CA LEU A 15 -7.29 9.32 5.44
C LEU A 15 -8.44 8.54 6.06
N THR A 16 -8.74 8.78 7.33
CA THR A 16 -9.80 8.07 8.06
C THR A 16 -11.17 8.30 7.42
N ALA A 17 -11.47 9.55 7.06
CA ALA A 17 -12.75 9.90 6.44
C ALA A 17 -12.94 9.18 5.09
N ALA A 18 -11.91 9.17 4.24
CA ALA A 18 -11.97 8.48 2.95
C ALA A 18 -12.05 6.96 3.14
N TRP A 19 -11.28 6.40 4.07
CA TRP A 19 -11.32 4.98 4.36
C TRP A 19 -12.73 4.53 4.79
N ASP A 20 -13.35 5.26 5.69
CA ASP A 20 -14.69 4.92 6.20
C ASP A 20 -15.75 4.94 5.10
N LYS A 21 -15.55 5.73 4.06
CA LYS A 21 -16.45 5.80 2.90
C LYS A 21 -16.13 4.78 1.81
N GLY A 22 -15.05 4.01 1.94
CA GLY A 22 -14.58 3.14 0.86
C GLY A 22 -14.01 3.91 -0.32
N GLU A 23 -13.43 5.07 -0.06
CA GLU A 23 -12.86 5.97 -1.08
C GLU A 23 -11.35 6.12 -0.98
N MET A 24 -10.68 5.03 -0.59
CA MET A 24 -9.22 5.00 -0.44
C MET A 24 -8.59 3.97 -1.36
N ILE A 25 -7.47 4.35 -1.95
CA ILE A 25 -6.55 3.45 -2.65
C ILE A 25 -5.23 3.48 -1.90
N VAL A 26 -4.71 2.30 -1.55
CA VAL A 26 -3.42 2.17 -0.86
C VAL A 26 -2.50 1.32 -1.69
N LEU A 27 -1.29 1.82 -1.95
CA LEU A 27 -0.23 1.03 -2.56
C LEU A 27 0.80 0.71 -1.48
N VAL A 28 1.11 -0.57 -1.31
CA VAL A 28 2.07 -1.05 -0.31
C VAL A 28 3.25 -1.68 -1.02
N ARG A 29 4.46 -1.21 -0.70
CA ARG A 29 5.68 -1.84 -1.20
C ARG A 29 5.89 -3.17 -0.48
N HIS A 30 6.24 -4.22 -1.26
CA HIS A 30 6.60 -5.50 -0.65
C HIS A 30 7.67 -5.35 0.43
N MET A 31 7.75 -6.32 1.32
CA MET A 31 8.74 -6.34 2.41
C MET A 31 10.15 -6.61 1.90
N GLU A 32 11.12 -6.62 2.82
CA GLU A 32 12.54 -6.77 2.53
C GLU A 32 12.81 -8.00 1.67
N ARG A 33 13.47 -7.80 0.53
CA ARG A 33 13.87 -8.87 -0.38
C ARG A 33 15.02 -9.68 0.21
N CYS A 34 14.91 -10.99 0.11
CA CYS A 34 15.95 -11.88 0.56
C CYS A 34 17.23 -11.74 -0.29
N ASP A 35 17.09 -11.63 -1.62
CA ASP A 35 18.22 -11.52 -2.55
C ASP A 35 18.92 -10.16 -2.54
N ARG A 36 18.45 -9.22 -1.71
CA ARG A 36 19.04 -7.88 -1.51
C ARG A 36 19.41 -7.66 -0.04
N SER A 37 19.52 -8.71 0.75
CA SER A 37 19.75 -8.63 2.18
C SER A 37 20.69 -9.76 2.62
N ASN A 38 21.39 -9.56 3.75
CA ASN A 38 22.17 -10.60 4.41
C ASN A 38 21.36 -11.36 5.48
N ALA A 39 20.11 -10.99 5.68
CA ALA A 39 19.23 -11.66 6.64
C ALA A 39 18.74 -13.00 6.09
N ALA A 40 18.37 -13.91 6.98
CA ALA A 40 17.88 -15.23 6.59
C ALA A 40 16.61 -15.11 5.73
N CYS A 41 16.53 -15.92 4.68
CA CYS A 41 15.35 -16.01 3.82
C CYS A 41 14.22 -16.77 4.53
N LEU A 42 12.99 -16.34 4.27
CA LEU A 42 11.81 -17.10 4.68
C LEU A 42 11.66 -18.37 3.84
N GLY A 43 11.94 -18.27 2.55
CA GLY A 43 11.83 -19.37 1.60
C GLY A 43 12.68 -19.07 0.36
N PRO A 44 12.09 -18.97 -0.86
CA PRO A 44 12.85 -18.71 -2.07
C PRO A 44 13.61 -17.39 -2.01
N ALA A 45 14.76 -17.32 -2.69
CA ALA A 45 15.64 -16.16 -2.69
C ALA A 45 14.98 -14.89 -3.27
N ASP A 46 14.02 -15.03 -4.17
CA ASP A 46 13.26 -13.91 -4.74
C ASP A 46 12.09 -13.47 -3.87
N GLY A 47 11.91 -14.11 -2.74
CA GLY A 47 10.89 -13.76 -1.74
C GLY A 47 11.41 -12.79 -0.69
N ILE A 48 10.75 -12.77 0.46
CA ILE A 48 11.08 -11.88 1.59
C ILE A 48 11.96 -12.60 2.61
N THR A 49 12.60 -11.82 3.49
CA THR A 49 13.37 -12.36 4.60
C THR A 49 12.45 -12.89 5.70
N ASP A 50 12.98 -13.77 6.55
CA ASP A 50 12.23 -14.30 7.69
C ASP A 50 11.83 -13.19 8.66
N ARG A 51 12.74 -12.24 8.94
CA ARG A 51 12.42 -11.09 9.83
C ARG A 51 11.35 -10.16 9.23
N ALA A 52 11.24 -10.08 7.92
CA ALA A 52 10.24 -9.25 7.26
C ALA A 52 8.82 -9.79 7.44
N ARG A 53 8.67 -11.09 7.67
CA ARG A 53 7.38 -11.71 7.95
C ARG A 53 6.67 -11.04 9.14
N GLU A 54 7.37 -10.81 10.23
CA GLU A 54 6.80 -10.15 11.41
C GLU A 54 6.40 -8.72 11.13
N VAL A 55 7.18 -8.01 10.31
CA VAL A 55 6.83 -6.65 9.89
C VAL A 55 5.54 -6.67 9.08
N ALA A 56 5.39 -7.63 8.18
CA ALA A 56 4.17 -7.78 7.39
C ALA A 56 2.94 -8.07 8.27
N VAL A 57 3.08 -8.96 9.24
CA VAL A 57 2.00 -9.27 10.20
C VAL A 57 1.60 -8.01 10.98
N GLY A 58 2.56 -7.25 11.47
CA GLY A 58 2.30 -6.01 12.20
C GLY A 58 1.61 -4.96 11.33
N LEU A 59 2.04 -4.81 10.09
CA LEU A 59 1.41 -3.88 9.16
C LEU A 59 -0.03 -4.31 8.84
N GLY A 60 -0.26 -5.60 8.64
CA GLY A 60 -1.60 -6.14 8.43
C GLY A 60 -2.54 -5.83 9.59
N ALA A 61 -2.05 -5.90 10.84
CA ALA A 61 -2.83 -5.54 12.02
C ALA A 61 -3.28 -4.08 12.00
N GLN A 62 -2.46 -3.17 11.46
CA GLN A 62 -2.85 -1.76 11.31
C GLN A 62 -4.02 -1.60 10.34
N PHE A 63 -3.99 -2.33 9.22
CA PHE A 63 -5.10 -2.31 8.26
C PHE A 63 -6.36 -2.96 8.84
N GLU A 64 -6.22 -4.03 9.61
CA GLU A 64 -7.35 -4.61 10.34
C GLU A 64 -7.99 -3.59 11.27
N HIS A 65 -7.18 -2.79 11.94
CA HIS A 65 -7.66 -1.73 12.82
C HIS A 65 -8.44 -0.65 12.06
N LEU A 66 -8.06 -0.35 10.82
CA LEU A 66 -8.84 0.54 9.94
C LEU A 66 -10.17 -0.09 9.55
N GLY A 67 -10.24 -1.41 9.45
CA GLY A 67 -11.42 -2.16 9.02
C GLY A 67 -11.32 -2.59 7.57
N LEU A 68 -11.46 -3.88 7.31
CA LEU A 68 -11.27 -4.47 5.98
C LEU A 68 -12.56 -4.98 5.34
N GLU A 69 -13.72 -4.74 5.94
CA GLU A 69 -14.99 -5.29 5.48
C GLU A 69 -15.33 -4.87 4.05
N ARG A 70 -14.98 -3.64 3.68
CA ARG A 70 -15.25 -3.09 2.35
C ARG A 70 -13.95 -2.78 1.63
N THR A 71 -13.09 -3.80 1.53
CA THR A 71 -11.75 -3.62 0.96
C THR A 71 -11.44 -4.75 0.00
N ASP A 72 -11.04 -4.38 -1.21
CA ASP A 72 -10.49 -5.29 -2.21
C ASP A 72 -8.96 -5.25 -2.12
N ILE A 73 -8.32 -6.41 -2.08
CA ILE A 73 -6.88 -6.52 -1.87
C ILE A 73 -6.28 -7.37 -2.99
N TYR A 74 -5.26 -6.83 -3.66
CA TYR A 74 -4.53 -7.51 -4.73
C TYR A 74 -3.02 -7.45 -4.45
N ASN A 75 -2.29 -8.44 -4.92
CA ASN A 75 -0.83 -8.41 -4.98
C ASN A 75 -0.35 -8.68 -6.39
N SER A 76 0.83 -8.17 -6.75
CA SER A 76 1.47 -8.51 -8.02
C SER A 76 1.88 -9.99 -8.03
N PRO A 77 2.14 -10.58 -9.20
CA PRO A 77 2.38 -12.03 -9.32
C PRO A 77 3.77 -12.50 -8.86
N LEU A 78 4.59 -11.64 -8.26
CA LEU A 78 5.92 -12.03 -7.79
C LEU A 78 5.86 -12.66 -6.40
N THR A 79 6.84 -13.52 -6.11
CA THR A 79 6.93 -14.21 -4.81
C THR A 79 6.93 -13.23 -3.64
N ARG A 80 7.74 -12.17 -3.69
CA ARG A 80 7.87 -11.21 -2.59
C ARG A 80 6.59 -10.43 -2.32
N THR A 81 5.82 -10.07 -3.33
CA THR A 81 4.54 -9.40 -3.13
C THR A 81 3.46 -10.35 -2.64
N ALA A 82 3.42 -11.56 -3.16
CA ALA A 82 2.49 -12.60 -2.71
C ALA A 82 2.74 -12.97 -1.24
N GLN A 83 4.00 -13.14 -0.84
CA GLN A 83 4.35 -13.41 0.55
C GLN A 83 3.96 -12.26 1.48
N THR A 84 4.33 -11.03 1.10
CA THR A 84 3.95 -9.84 1.88
C THR A 84 2.44 -9.80 2.10
N ALA A 85 1.66 -9.93 1.04
CA ALA A 85 0.21 -9.88 1.13
C ALA A 85 -0.36 -11.01 1.98
N SER A 86 0.19 -12.23 1.87
CA SER A 86 -0.30 -13.39 2.62
C SER A 86 -0.08 -13.25 4.13
N TYR A 87 0.96 -12.55 4.56
CA TYR A 87 1.19 -12.28 5.98
C TYR A 87 0.46 -11.05 6.49
N MET A 88 0.11 -10.12 5.61
CA MET A 88 -0.68 -8.94 5.97
C MET A 88 -2.16 -9.25 6.07
N PHE A 89 -2.70 -10.08 5.18
CA PHE A 89 -4.14 -10.22 4.98
C PHE A 89 -4.58 -11.68 4.90
N SER A 90 -5.78 -11.98 5.40
CA SER A 90 -6.37 -13.32 5.33
C SER A 90 -7.00 -13.61 3.97
N LYS A 91 -7.39 -12.59 3.22
CA LYS A 91 -8.01 -12.73 1.89
C LYS A 91 -7.34 -11.79 0.90
N VAL A 92 -6.73 -12.36 -0.12
CA VAL A 92 -6.05 -11.60 -1.16
C VAL A 92 -6.42 -12.22 -2.51
N SER A 93 -6.81 -11.38 -3.47
CA SER A 93 -6.91 -11.80 -4.86
C SER A 93 -5.53 -11.69 -5.49
N SER A 94 -5.06 -12.74 -6.14
CA SER A 94 -3.76 -12.67 -6.81
C SER A 94 -3.85 -11.60 -7.91
N GLY A 95 -2.82 -10.75 -7.95
CA GLY A 95 -2.76 -9.70 -8.93
C GLY A 95 -2.37 -10.23 -10.29
N ASP A 96 -2.97 -9.65 -11.28
CA ASP A 96 -2.56 -9.83 -12.65
C ASP A 96 -1.30 -9.04 -12.95
N GLY A 97 -0.78 -9.21 -14.16
CA GLY A 97 0.43 -8.51 -14.59
C GLY A 97 0.37 -6.99 -14.54
N TRP A 98 -0.83 -6.39 -14.41
CA TRP A 98 -0.98 -4.94 -14.33
C TRP A 98 -0.31 -4.33 -13.09
N LEU A 99 -0.13 -5.10 -12.02
CA LEU A 99 0.60 -4.66 -10.83
C LEU A 99 2.11 -4.85 -10.93
N PHE A 100 2.58 -5.38 -12.04
CA PHE A 100 4.00 -5.55 -12.34
C PHE A 100 4.38 -4.76 -13.59
N ASN A 101 3.63 -4.90 -14.68
CA ASN A 101 3.84 -4.16 -15.93
C ASN A 101 3.03 -2.86 -15.89
N CYS A 102 3.44 -1.95 -15.03
CA CYS A 102 2.67 -0.75 -14.66
C CYS A 102 3.15 0.54 -15.33
N LYS A 103 4.21 0.48 -16.13
CA LYS A 103 4.79 1.68 -16.75
C LYS A 103 3.75 2.37 -17.66
N ASN A 104 3.49 3.65 -17.38
CA ASN A 104 2.55 4.50 -18.10
C ASN A 104 1.08 4.05 -18.02
N THR A 105 0.75 3.00 -17.27
CA THR A 105 -0.61 2.45 -17.19
C THR A 105 -1.14 2.34 -15.76
N MET A 106 -0.32 2.65 -14.76
CA MET A 106 -0.66 2.39 -13.35
C MET A 106 -1.95 3.09 -12.93
N LEU A 107 -2.05 4.40 -13.15
CA LEU A 107 -3.24 5.16 -12.74
C LEU A 107 -4.50 4.65 -13.45
N ARG A 108 -4.42 4.40 -14.75
CA ARG A 108 -5.55 3.86 -15.52
C ARG A 108 -6.02 2.53 -14.95
N ASP A 109 -5.09 1.61 -14.70
CA ASP A 109 -5.44 0.26 -14.25
C ASP A 109 -5.96 0.27 -12.81
N VAL A 110 -5.36 1.09 -11.94
CA VAL A 110 -5.84 1.28 -10.56
C VAL A 110 -7.28 1.79 -10.57
N MET A 111 -7.56 2.82 -11.34
CA MET A 111 -8.91 3.39 -11.40
C MET A 111 -9.91 2.43 -12.03
N ALA A 112 -9.48 1.57 -12.95
CA ALA A 112 -10.33 0.52 -13.52
C ALA A 112 -10.72 -0.55 -12.50
N HIS A 113 -9.86 -0.81 -11.50
CA HIS A 113 -10.11 -1.79 -10.44
C HIS A 113 -10.81 -1.20 -9.22
N LYS A 114 -10.81 0.12 -9.08
CA LYS A 114 -11.46 0.78 -7.94
C LYS A 114 -12.97 0.70 -8.06
N VAL A 115 -13.60 0.06 -7.08
CA VAL A 115 -15.06 -0.07 -7.00
C VAL A 115 -15.61 1.02 -6.06
N ALA A 116 -16.71 1.66 -6.45
CA ALA A 116 -17.35 2.68 -5.63
C ALA A 116 -17.74 2.11 -4.27
N GLY A 117 -17.41 2.83 -3.19
CA GLY A 117 -17.73 2.41 -1.82
C GLY A 117 -16.85 1.29 -1.28
N ARG A 118 -15.79 0.88 -1.99
CA ARG A 118 -14.85 -0.14 -1.55
C ARG A 118 -13.43 0.38 -1.64
N ASN A 119 -12.68 0.24 -0.56
CA ASN A 119 -11.25 0.56 -0.56
C ASN A 119 -10.48 -0.45 -1.41
N LEU A 120 -9.37 -0.02 -1.98
CA LEU A 120 -8.49 -0.86 -2.80
C LEU A 120 -7.09 -0.84 -2.20
N VAL A 121 -6.56 -2.01 -1.85
CA VAL A 121 -5.19 -2.16 -1.34
C VAL A 121 -4.40 -3.01 -2.33
N LEU A 122 -3.25 -2.51 -2.72
CA LEU A 122 -2.40 -3.10 -3.75
C LEU A 122 -0.99 -3.31 -3.21
N VAL A 123 -0.57 -4.56 -3.08
CA VAL A 123 0.80 -4.90 -2.70
C VAL A 123 1.63 -5.04 -3.98
N THR A 124 2.57 -4.12 -4.17
CA THR A 124 3.30 -3.98 -5.41
C THR A 124 4.77 -3.58 -5.18
N HIS A 125 5.36 -2.91 -6.13
CA HIS A 125 6.78 -2.59 -6.21
C HIS A 125 7.02 -1.08 -6.22
N SER A 126 8.23 -0.68 -5.86
CA SER A 126 8.61 0.74 -5.86
C SER A 126 8.43 1.39 -7.24
N GLU A 127 8.67 0.66 -8.32
CA GLU A 127 8.51 1.17 -9.68
C GLU A 127 7.06 1.54 -10.00
N CYS A 128 6.12 0.69 -9.59
CA CYS A 128 4.69 0.96 -9.80
C CYS A 128 4.20 2.08 -8.89
N MET A 129 4.70 2.16 -7.66
CA MET A 129 4.40 3.25 -6.75
C MET A 129 4.92 4.58 -7.30
N ALA A 130 6.16 4.59 -7.81
CA ALA A 130 6.73 5.77 -8.43
C ALA A 130 5.92 6.20 -9.67
N GLN A 131 5.45 5.26 -10.48
CA GLN A 131 4.61 5.57 -11.63
C GLN A 131 3.30 6.26 -11.18
N MET A 132 2.67 5.77 -10.11
CA MET A 132 1.46 6.40 -9.56
C MET A 132 1.74 7.82 -9.07
N GLU A 133 2.86 8.01 -8.36
CA GLU A 133 3.27 9.33 -7.89
C GLU A 133 3.47 10.30 -9.06
N GLN A 134 4.16 9.86 -10.11
CA GLN A 134 4.36 10.66 -11.32
C GLN A 134 3.05 11.00 -12.01
N ASP A 135 2.16 10.03 -12.15
CA ASP A 135 0.85 10.22 -12.77
C ASP A 135 0.01 11.26 -12.00
N LEU A 136 0.18 11.30 -10.68
CA LEU A 136 -0.50 12.29 -9.82
C LEU A 136 0.33 13.55 -9.60
N LYS A 137 1.42 13.72 -10.33
CA LYS A 137 2.30 14.90 -10.33
C LYS A 137 2.85 15.19 -8.93
N ARG A 138 3.32 14.14 -8.27
CA ARG A 138 3.94 14.21 -6.95
C ARG A 138 5.42 13.83 -7.00
N ALA A 139 6.17 14.28 -6.00
CA ALA A 139 7.55 13.85 -5.83
C ALA A 139 7.61 12.35 -5.58
N THR A 140 8.68 11.71 -6.05
CA THR A 140 8.92 10.27 -5.91
C THR A 140 10.02 10.04 -4.88
N PRO A 141 9.74 10.11 -3.57
CA PRO A 141 10.75 9.84 -2.56
C PRO A 141 11.17 8.36 -2.60
N THR A 142 12.35 8.08 -2.07
CA THR A 142 12.75 6.70 -1.84
C THR A 142 11.92 6.12 -0.71
N LEU A 143 11.11 5.11 -1.03
CA LEU A 143 10.23 4.45 -0.06
C LEU A 143 10.92 3.21 0.52
N GLY A 144 10.79 3.00 1.81
CA GLY A 144 11.26 1.79 2.48
C GLY A 144 10.38 0.58 2.18
N TYR A 145 10.87 -0.60 2.51
CA TYR A 145 10.08 -1.81 2.43
C TYR A 145 8.83 -1.68 3.31
N GLY A 146 7.69 -2.08 2.81
CA GLY A 146 6.42 -2.00 3.53
C GLY A 146 5.82 -0.60 3.63
N ALA A 147 6.41 0.41 2.98
CA ALA A 147 5.83 1.74 2.93
C ALA A 147 4.48 1.72 2.22
N SER A 148 3.55 2.54 2.70
CA SER A 148 2.20 2.67 2.13
C SER A 148 2.01 4.07 1.59
N LEU A 149 1.46 4.16 0.36
CA LEU A 149 0.99 5.41 -0.25
C LEU A 149 -0.53 5.43 -0.18
N PHE A 150 -1.09 6.56 0.21
CA PHE A 150 -2.54 6.75 0.36
C PHE A 150 -3.05 7.73 -0.68
N VAL A 151 -4.00 7.26 -1.50
CA VAL A 151 -4.63 8.03 -2.56
C VAL A 151 -6.13 8.06 -2.30
N SER A 152 -6.69 9.24 -2.12
CA SER A 152 -8.11 9.42 -1.84
C SER A 152 -8.89 9.68 -3.12
N THR A 153 -10.06 9.07 -3.24
CA THR A 153 -11.07 9.42 -4.24
C THR A 153 -12.23 10.20 -3.62
N ASP A 154 -12.12 10.57 -2.33
CA ASP A 154 -13.06 11.46 -1.64
C ASP A 154 -12.79 12.90 -2.05
N THR A 155 -13.16 13.22 -3.30
CA THR A 155 -12.99 14.52 -3.94
C THR A 155 -14.27 14.88 -4.67
N LEU A 156 -14.41 16.14 -5.09
CA LEU A 156 -15.64 16.63 -5.72
C LEU A 156 -16.13 15.78 -6.90
N ASN A 157 -15.22 15.24 -7.69
CA ASN A 157 -15.56 14.48 -8.90
C ASN A 157 -14.97 13.06 -8.89
N GLY A 158 -14.55 12.58 -7.72
CA GLY A 158 -13.92 11.26 -7.59
C GLY A 158 -12.51 11.18 -8.15
N ALA A 159 -11.91 12.30 -8.56
CA ALA A 159 -10.55 12.30 -9.06
C ALA A 159 -9.55 11.89 -7.98
N PRO A 160 -8.56 11.04 -8.30
CA PRO A 160 -7.61 10.58 -7.32
C PRO A 160 -6.69 11.71 -6.84
N LYS A 161 -6.48 11.77 -5.53
CA LYS A 161 -5.62 12.76 -4.87
C LYS A 161 -4.67 12.07 -3.92
N MET A 162 -3.37 12.27 -4.10
CA MET A 162 -2.36 11.75 -3.18
C MET A 162 -2.48 12.44 -1.82
N LEU A 163 -2.70 11.67 -0.76
CA LEU A 163 -2.69 12.20 0.62
C LEU A 163 -1.28 12.20 1.19
N GLY A 164 -0.53 11.14 1.00
CA GLY A 164 0.82 11.02 1.52
C GLY A 164 1.25 9.59 1.75
N LEU A 165 2.30 9.41 2.55
CA LEU A 165 2.89 8.11 2.82
C LEU A 165 2.97 7.83 4.33
N ILE A 166 3.05 6.55 4.69
CA ILE A 166 3.43 6.08 6.03
C ILE A 166 4.43 4.94 5.84
N GLU A 167 5.64 5.10 6.42
CA GLU A 167 6.63 4.03 6.42
C GLU A 167 6.20 2.91 7.37
N ALA A 168 6.66 1.68 7.13
CA ALA A 168 6.23 0.52 7.91
C ALA A 168 6.51 0.70 9.42
N SER A 169 7.63 1.32 9.79
CA SER A 169 8.01 1.54 11.18
C SER A 169 7.28 2.68 11.88
N ASP A 170 6.52 3.51 11.14
CA ASP A 170 5.97 4.75 11.65
C ASP A 170 4.51 4.67 12.08
N TRP A 171 3.88 3.53 11.89
CA TRP A 171 2.46 3.35 12.23
C TRP A 171 2.17 3.54 13.71
N ARG A 172 3.12 3.25 14.60
CA ARG A 172 2.95 3.47 16.04
C ARG A 172 2.78 4.95 16.40
N SER A 173 3.25 5.85 15.53
CA SER A 173 3.11 7.30 15.69
C SER A 173 1.78 7.81 15.13
N VAL A 174 0.97 6.93 14.54
CA VAL A 174 -0.28 7.27 13.88
C VAL A 174 -1.44 6.90 14.80
N ASN A 175 -2.25 7.89 15.15
CA ASN A 175 -3.50 7.67 15.88
C ASN A 175 -4.66 7.82 14.91
N LEU A 176 -5.17 6.70 14.39
CA LEU A 176 -6.22 6.66 13.38
C LEU A 176 -7.62 6.68 13.97
N LYS A 177 -7.75 6.48 15.28
CA LYS A 177 -9.05 6.53 15.96
C LYS A 177 -9.04 7.54 17.06
N PRO A 178 -10.12 8.30 17.17
CA PRO A 178 -10.33 9.17 18.32
C PRO A 178 -10.45 8.34 19.61
#